data_8c28840f144daa5f10d420d6daf53f97
#
_entry.id   8c28840f144daa5f10d420d6daf53f97
#
_cell.length_a   1.000
_cell.length_b   1.000
_cell.length_c   1.000
_cell.angle_alpha   90.00
_cell.angle_beta   90.00
_cell.angle_gamma   90.00
#
_symmetry.space_group_name_H-M   'P 1'
#
loop_
_entity.id
_entity.type
_entity.pdbx_description
1 polymer ?
#
loop_
_entity_poly.entity_id
_entity_poly.type
_entity_poly.pdbx_seq_one_letter_code
_entity_poly.pdbx_strand_id
1 'polypeptide(L)'
;MELKGSKTEQNLMTAFAGESQARNKYTYFASKARKDGYEQIAAIFEETANNEKEHAKIWFKELNGGSIPDTPANLLSAAEGENYEWTDMYQEFAKTAKEEGFDRLAYLFEGVAQIEKEHEERYRKLLENVEGGLVFSKDGDKIWKCRNCGHIVIGKEAPKVCPICAHPQSYF
;
A
#
# COMPACT_ATOMS: atom_id res chain seq x y z
N MET A 1 -5.12 -22.15 22.61
CA MET A 1 -6.29 -21.92 21.73
C MET A 1 -5.74 -21.40 20.42
N GLU A 2 -6.20 -21.91 19.32
CA GLU A 2 -5.79 -21.47 18.00
C GLU A 2 -6.70 -20.33 17.52
N LEU A 3 -6.13 -19.25 17.00
CA LEU A 3 -6.88 -18.09 16.52
C LEU A 3 -7.59 -18.41 15.19
N LYS A 4 -6.89 -19.14 14.31
CA LYS A 4 -7.36 -19.47 12.97
C LYS A 4 -8.70 -20.21 12.99
N GLY A 5 -9.66 -19.74 12.21
CA GLY A 5 -11.02 -20.28 12.12
C GLY A 5 -11.95 -19.90 13.28
N SER A 6 -11.48 -19.10 14.25
CA SER A 6 -12.28 -18.71 15.40
C SER A 6 -13.17 -17.48 15.10
N LYS A 7 -14.20 -17.28 15.93
CA LYS A 7 -15.00 -16.05 15.90
C LYS A 7 -14.17 -14.82 16.23
N THR A 8 -13.12 -14.97 17.05
CA THR A 8 -12.19 -13.88 17.39
C THR A 8 -11.40 -13.44 16.17
N GLU A 9 -10.95 -14.36 15.30
CA GLU A 9 -10.31 -14.00 14.03
C GLU A 9 -11.25 -13.17 13.15
N GLN A 10 -12.51 -13.58 13.01
CA GLN A 10 -13.52 -12.81 12.25
C GLN A 10 -13.74 -11.41 12.86
N ASN A 11 -13.74 -11.29 14.18
CA ASN A 11 -13.85 -10.00 14.87
C ASN A 11 -12.61 -9.11 14.57
N LEU A 12 -11.41 -9.68 14.57
CA LEU A 12 -10.17 -8.95 14.20
C LEU A 12 -10.22 -8.46 12.76
N MET A 13 -10.65 -9.29 11.82
CA MET A 13 -10.83 -8.90 10.41
C MET A 13 -11.83 -7.75 10.27
N THR A 14 -12.96 -7.84 10.98
CA THR A 14 -13.98 -6.79 10.97
C THR A 14 -13.46 -5.48 11.59
N ALA A 15 -12.73 -5.57 12.69
CA ALA A 15 -12.12 -4.41 13.34
C ALA A 15 -11.07 -3.77 12.42
N PHE A 16 -10.17 -4.54 11.82
CA PHE A 16 -9.20 -4.05 10.85
C PHE A 16 -9.85 -3.31 9.68
N ALA A 17 -10.91 -3.88 9.11
CA ALA A 17 -11.67 -3.26 8.02
C ALA A 17 -12.34 -1.94 8.48
N GLY A 18 -12.96 -1.93 9.66
CA GLY A 18 -13.62 -0.74 10.24
C GLY A 18 -12.67 0.42 10.45
N GLU A 19 -11.52 0.17 11.10
CA GLU A 19 -10.49 1.18 11.36
C GLU A 19 -9.86 1.69 10.06
N SER A 20 -9.62 0.81 9.09
CA SER A 20 -9.09 1.17 7.77
C SER A 20 -10.04 2.11 7.02
N GLN A 21 -11.35 1.85 7.08
CA GLN A 21 -12.36 2.73 6.51
C GLN A 21 -12.44 4.07 7.25
N ALA A 22 -12.43 4.06 8.58
CA ALA A 22 -12.47 5.26 9.41
C ALA A 22 -11.29 6.18 9.09
N ARG A 23 -10.07 5.62 9.03
CA ARG A 23 -8.86 6.34 8.64
C ARG A 23 -9.04 7.09 7.31
N ASN A 24 -9.51 6.40 6.27
CA ASN A 24 -9.69 7.02 4.96
C ASN A 24 -10.78 8.10 4.98
N LYS A 25 -11.94 7.81 5.59
CA LYS A 25 -13.05 8.78 5.72
C LYS A 25 -12.61 10.06 6.44
N TYR A 26 -11.89 9.94 7.55
CA TYR A 26 -11.45 11.11 8.32
C TYR A 26 -10.41 11.95 7.55
N THR A 27 -9.56 11.34 6.74
CA THR A 27 -8.68 12.07 5.81
C THR A 27 -9.49 12.89 4.79
N TYR A 28 -10.59 12.33 4.26
CA TYR A 28 -11.47 13.05 3.34
C TYR A 28 -12.24 14.17 4.06
N PHE A 29 -12.70 13.91 5.29
CA PHE A 29 -13.39 14.92 6.11
C PHE A 29 -12.46 16.07 6.49
N ALA A 30 -11.21 15.80 6.83
CA ALA A 30 -10.18 16.82 7.07
C ALA A 30 -9.98 17.72 5.85
N SER A 31 -9.87 17.14 4.66
CA SER A 31 -9.74 17.86 3.41
C SER A 31 -10.96 18.78 3.17
N LYS A 32 -12.17 18.30 3.43
CA LYS A 32 -13.39 19.10 3.28
C LYS A 32 -13.47 20.22 4.31
N ALA A 33 -13.18 19.93 5.58
CA ALA A 33 -13.18 20.92 6.67
C ALA A 33 -12.21 22.08 6.35
N ARG A 34 -11.04 21.77 5.81
CA ARG A 34 -10.04 22.77 5.40
C ARG A 34 -10.56 23.68 4.28
N LYS A 35 -11.22 23.09 3.28
CA LYS A 35 -11.88 23.87 2.20
C LYS A 35 -13.02 24.76 2.70
N ASP A 36 -13.68 24.38 3.79
CA ASP A 36 -14.76 25.13 4.42
C ASP A 36 -14.24 26.19 5.41
N GLY A 37 -12.91 26.27 5.64
CA GLY A 37 -12.27 27.25 6.52
C GLY A 37 -12.19 26.82 7.99
N TYR A 38 -12.40 25.53 8.31
CA TYR A 38 -12.39 24.99 9.67
C TYR A 38 -11.08 24.26 9.99
N GLU A 39 -9.97 25.00 10.08
CA GLU A 39 -8.63 24.40 10.29
C GLU A 39 -8.52 23.56 11.57
N GLN A 40 -9.12 23.99 12.68
CA GLN A 40 -9.13 23.23 13.93
C GLN A 40 -9.84 21.87 13.76
N ILE A 41 -11.00 21.85 13.09
CA ILE A 41 -11.75 20.62 12.82
C ILE A 41 -10.96 19.71 11.90
N ALA A 42 -10.32 20.26 10.87
CA ALA A 42 -9.47 19.50 9.96
C ALA A 42 -8.31 18.84 10.70
N ALA A 43 -7.64 19.56 11.60
CA ALA A 43 -6.54 19.03 12.42
C ALA A 43 -7.01 17.86 13.33
N ILE A 44 -8.19 17.98 13.94
CA ILE A 44 -8.75 16.91 14.77
C ILE A 44 -9.06 15.67 13.94
N PHE A 45 -9.63 15.82 12.74
CA PHE A 45 -9.85 14.69 11.83
C PHE A 45 -8.55 14.01 11.41
N GLU A 46 -7.49 14.77 11.11
CA GLU A 46 -6.17 14.21 10.75
C GLU A 46 -5.53 13.46 11.92
N GLU A 47 -5.59 14.02 13.12
CA GLU A 47 -5.11 13.35 14.33
C GLU A 47 -5.85 12.03 14.55
N THR A 48 -7.18 12.05 14.49
CA THR A 48 -8.01 10.85 14.65
C THR A 48 -7.71 9.84 13.53
N ALA A 49 -7.58 10.25 12.26
CA ALA A 49 -7.21 9.36 11.17
C ALA A 49 -5.85 8.65 11.41
N ASN A 50 -4.90 9.34 12.04
CA ASN A 50 -3.62 8.73 12.42
C ASN A 50 -3.77 7.74 13.58
N ASN A 51 -4.68 7.99 14.54
CA ASN A 51 -5.00 7.04 15.60
C ASN A 51 -5.63 5.77 15.04
N GLU A 52 -6.61 5.90 14.14
CA GLU A 52 -7.27 4.74 13.51
C GLU A 52 -6.30 3.89 12.67
N LYS A 53 -5.30 4.51 12.05
CA LYS A 53 -4.21 3.79 11.38
C LYS A 53 -3.43 2.91 12.37
N GLU A 54 -3.14 3.38 13.58
CA GLU A 54 -2.43 2.59 14.59
C GLU A 54 -3.33 1.50 15.18
N HIS A 55 -4.65 1.75 15.36
CA HIS A 55 -5.60 0.72 15.76
C HIS A 55 -5.68 -0.40 14.71
N ALA A 56 -5.85 -0.06 13.43
CA ALA A 56 -5.84 -1.04 12.34
C ALA A 56 -4.55 -1.88 12.33
N LYS A 57 -3.39 -1.26 12.60
CA LYS A 57 -2.10 -1.93 12.66
C LYS A 57 -1.99 -2.93 13.81
N ILE A 58 -2.66 -2.68 14.95
CA ILE A 58 -2.75 -3.65 16.06
C ILE A 58 -3.45 -4.92 15.55
N TRP A 59 -4.64 -4.76 14.97
CA TRP A 59 -5.42 -5.89 14.47
C TRP A 59 -4.74 -6.63 13.34
N PHE A 60 -4.09 -5.91 12.44
CA PHE A 60 -3.29 -6.50 11.36
C PHE A 60 -2.16 -7.38 11.89
N LYS A 61 -1.44 -6.93 12.92
CA LYS A 61 -0.38 -7.73 13.55
C LYS A 61 -0.91 -9.00 14.18
N GLU A 62 -2.03 -8.93 14.91
CA GLU A 62 -2.64 -10.11 15.54
C GLU A 62 -3.08 -11.14 14.48
N LEU A 63 -3.62 -10.69 13.35
CA LEU A 63 -3.96 -11.55 12.21
C LEU A 63 -2.73 -12.19 11.54
N ASN A 64 -1.54 -11.62 11.73
CA ASN A 64 -0.26 -12.08 11.17
C ASN A 64 0.72 -12.61 12.24
N GLY A 65 0.20 -13.20 13.32
CA GLY A 65 1.02 -13.83 14.35
C GLY A 65 1.82 -12.86 15.22
N GLY A 66 1.34 -11.63 15.38
CA GLY A 66 1.90 -10.62 16.30
C GLY A 66 2.89 -9.63 15.66
N SER A 67 3.18 -9.75 14.36
CA SER A 67 4.11 -8.87 13.67
C SER A 67 3.66 -8.53 12.24
N ILE A 68 4.23 -7.46 11.66
CA ILE A 68 4.12 -7.24 10.22
C ILE A 68 5.11 -8.17 9.55
N PRO A 69 4.72 -8.96 8.53
CA PRO A 69 5.61 -9.84 7.78
C PRO A 69 6.79 -9.10 7.15
N ASP A 70 7.78 -9.82 6.69
CA ASP A 70 8.93 -9.24 6.00
C ASP A 70 8.57 -8.66 4.62
N THR A 71 9.50 -7.94 4.01
CA THR A 71 9.26 -7.23 2.74
C THR A 71 8.88 -8.18 1.60
N PRO A 72 9.54 -9.33 1.37
CA PRO A 72 9.12 -10.29 0.34
C PRO A 72 7.69 -10.78 0.53
N ALA A 73 7.32 -11.20 1.74
CA ALA A 73 5.97 -11.65 2.05
C ALA A 73 4.92 -10.55 1.84
N ASN A 74 5.23 -9.31 2.23
CA ASN A 74 4.34 -8.17 2.01
C ASN A 74 4.17 -7.84 0.52
N LEU A 75 5.25 -7.93 -0.28
CA LEU A 75 5.18 -7.71 -1.73
C LEU A 75 4.34 -8.79 -2.43
N LEU A 76 4.50 -10.05 -2.01
CA LEU A 76 3.68 -11.15 -2.54
C LEU A 76 2.20 -10.94 -2.17
N SER A 77 1.90 -10.67 -0.91
CA SER A 77 0.53 -10.44 -0.43
C SER A 77 -0.12 -9.25 -1.14
N ALA A 78 0.62 -8.16 -1.36
CA ALA A 78 0.13 -7.03 -2.13
C ALA A 78 -0.18 -7.44 -3.59
N ALA A 79 0.75 -8.11 -4.27
CA ALA A 79 0.54 -8.57 -5.64
C ALA A 79 -0.66 -9.52 -5.78
N GLU A 80 -0.87 -10.42 -4.82
CA GLU A 80 -2.03 -11.33 -4.81
C GLU A 80 -3.34 -10.59 -4.55
N GLY A 81 -3.33 -9.56 -3.68
CA GLY A 81 -4.48 -8.70 -3.44
C GLY A 81 -4.89 -7.95 -4.70
N GLU A 82 -3.95 -7.24 -5.33
CA GLU A 82 -4.20 -6.50 -6.58
C GLU A 82 -4.65 -7.46 -7.72
N ASN A 83 -4.06 -8.66 -7.81
CA ASN A 83 -4.48 -9.68 -8.78
C ASN A 83 -5.96 -10.02 -8.60
N TYR A 84 -6.41 -10.34 -7.40
CA TYR A 84 -7.81 -10.64 -7.11
C TYR A 84 -8.72 -9.43 -7.45
N GLU A 85 -8.29 -8.22 -7.15
CA GLU A 85 -9.08 -7.02 -7.41
C GLU A 85 -9.34 -6.81 -8.90
N TRP A 86 -8.33 -6.97 -9.77
CA TRP A 86 -8.54 -6.72 -11.19
C TRP A 86 -9.05 -7.93 -11.99
N THR A 87 -8.76 -9.19 -11.56
CA THR A 87 -9.23 -10.39 -12.27
C THR A 87 -10.66 -10.76 -11.92
N ASP A 88 -11.06 -10.58 -10.67
CA ASP A 88 -12.33 -11.07 -10.13
C ASP A 88 -13.23 -9.93 -9.64
N MET A 89 -12.83 -9.21 -8.60
CA MET A 89 -13.67 -8.28 -7.86
C MET A 89 -14.24 -7.16 -8.75
N TYR A 90 -13.39 -6.39 -9.39
CA TYR A 90 -13.81 -5.25 -10.20
C TYR A 90 -14.49 -5.67 -11.52
N GLN A 91 -14.15 -6.84 -12.07
CA GLN A 91 -14.84 -7.39 -13.23
C GLN A 91 -16.31 -7.69 -12.89
N GLU A 92 -16.56 -8.35 -11.77
CA GLU A 92 -17.92 -8.64 -11.31
C GLU A 92 -18.69 -7.36 -10.96
N PHE A 93 -18.05 -6.39 -10.30
CA PHE A 93 -18.67 -5.12 -9.97
C PHE A 93 -19.04 -4.30 -11.22
N ALA A 94 -18.17 -4.26 -12.23
CA ALA A 94 -18.45 -3.58 -13.48
C ALA A 94 -19.61 -4.22 -14.23
N LYS A 95 -19.66 -5.56 -14.28
CA LYS A 95 -20.75 -6.31 -14.88
C LYS A 95 -22.06 -6.01 -14.18
N THR A 96 -22.12 -6.14 -12.87
CA THR A 96 -23.32 -5.86 -12.07
C THR A 96 -23.78 -4.42 -12.27
N ALA A 97 -22.87 -3.45 -12.25
CA ALA A 97 -23.21 -2.05 -12.47
C ALA A 97 -23.84 -1.80 -13.86
N LYS A 98 -23.35 -2.48 -14.90
CA LYS A 98 -23.96 -2.42 -16.25
C LYS A 98 -25.36 -3.03 -16.27
N GLU A 99 -25.54 -4.20 -15.66
CA GLU A 99 -26.83 -4.88 -15.59
C GLU A 99 -27.89 -4.05 -14.85
N GLU A 100 -27.48 -3.29 -13.83
CA GLU A 100 -28.33 -2.39 -13.05
C GLU A 100 -28.49 -0.99 -13.68
N GLY A 101 -27.81 -0.68 -14.80
CA GLY A 101 -27.92 0.60 -15.52
C GLY A 101 -27.03 1.72 -14.94
N PHE A 102 -26.02 1.40 -14.14
CA PHE A 102 -25.05 2.34 -13.60
C PHE A 102 -23.78 2.45 -14.48
N ASP A 103 -23.94 2.81 -15.75
CA ASP A 103 -22.86 2.83 -16.76
C ASP A 103 -21.62 3.61 -16.30
N ARG A 104 -21.81 4.76 -15.63
CA ARG A 104 -20.69 5.55 -15.11
C ARG A 104 -19.91 4.79 -14.04
N LEU A 105 -20.56 4.05 -13.15
CA LEU A 105 -19.91 3.26 -12.12
C LEU A 105 -19.19 2.06 -12.74
N ALA A 106 -19.81 1.41 -13.73
CA ALA A 106 -19.17 0.33 -14.48
C ALA A 106 -17.86 0.79 -15.12
N TYR A 107 -17.87 1.94 -15.80
CA TYR A 107 -16.66 2.55 -16.36
C TYR A 107 -15.57 2.84 -15.30
N LEU A 108 -15.97 3.31 -14.11
CA LEU A 108 -15.01 3.55 -13.03
C LEU A 108 -14.41 2.26 -12.48
N PHE A 109 -15.21 1.20 -12.31
CA PHE A 109 -14.71 -0.12 -11.90
C PHE A 109 -13.73 -0.69 -12.93
N GLU A 110 -14.03 -0.62 -14.23
CA GLU A 110 -13.12 -1.04 -15.29
C GLU A 110 -11.82 -0.23 -15.28
N GLY A 111 -11.90 1.08 -15.06
CA GLY A 111 -10.73 1.97 -14.99
C GLY A 111 -9.82 1.66 -13.80
N VAL A 112 -10.40 1.42 -12.63
CA VAL A 112 -9.63 1.04 -11.44
C VAL A 112 -9.01 -0.35 -11.65
N ALA A 113 -9.73 -1.32 -12.21
CA ALA A 113 -9.17 -2.65 -12.52
C ALA A 113 -7.87 -2.57 -13.35
N GLN A 114 -7.78 -1.66 -14.31
CA GLN A 114 -6.55 -1.46 -15.09
C GLN A 114 -5.40 -0.91 -14.24
N ILE A 115 -5.69 -0.05 -13.27
CA ILE A 115 -4.69 0.49 -12.34
C ILE A 115 -4.18 -0.62 -11.43
N GLU A 116 -5.06 -1.47 -10.88
CA GLU A 116 -4.66 -2.56 -9.98
C GLU A 116 -3.83 -3.63 -10.70
N LYS A 117 -4.07 -3.83 -12.00
CA LYS A 117 -3.19 -4.66 -12.83
C LYS A 117 -1.75 -4.10 -12.89
N GLU A 118 -1.60 -2.79 -13.08
CA GLU A 118 -0.28 -2.13 -13.07
C GLU A 118 0.38 -2.20 -11.69
N HIS A 119 -0.41 -2.13 -10.60
CA HIS A 119 0.09 -2.30 -9.24
C HIS A 119 0.61 -3.73 -9.02
N GLU A 120 -0.13 -4.76 -9.44
CA GLU A 120 0.34 -6.15 -9.38
C GLU A 120 1.66 -6.33 -10.11
N GLU A 121 1.75 -5.91 -11.37
CA GLU A 121 2.97 -6.02 -12.19
C GLU A 121 4.16 -5.34 -11.48
N ARG A 122 3.93 -4.18 -10.89
CA ARG A 122 4.94 -3.43 -10.12
C ARG A 122 5.40 -4.20 -8.88
N TYR A 123 4.47 -4.73 -8.08
CA TYR A 123 4.82 -5.50 -6.87
C TYR A 123 5.54 -6.79 -7.21
N ARG A 124 5.15 -7.52 -8.24
CA ARG A 124 5.86 -8.72 -8.70
C ARG A 124 7.28 -8.38 -9.15
N LYS A 125 7.45 -7.29 -9.88
CA LYS A 125 8.79 -6.85 -10.30
C LYS A 125 9.68 -6.44 -9.13
N LEU A 126 9.13 -5.81 -8.11
CA LEU A 126 9.86 -5.49 -6.88
C LEU A 126 10.23 -6.76 -6.11
N LEU A 127 9.32 -7.73 -6.03
CA LEU A 127 9.59 -9.03 -5.41
C LEU A 127 10.75 -9.76 -6.11
N GLU A 128 10.71 -9.88 -7.43
CA GLU A 128 11.80 -10.43 -8.24
C GLU A 128 13.15 -9.73 -7.95
N ASN A 129 13.14 -8.40 -7.81
CA ASN A 129 14.36 -7.66 -7.50
C ASN A 129 14.90 -7.98 -6.10
N VAL A 130 14.02 -8.14 -5.10
CA VAL A 130 14.42 -8.49 -3.73
C VAL A 130 14.99 -9.91 -3.69
N GLU A 131 14.27 -10.88 -4.25
CA GLU A 131 14.67 -12.29 -4.27
C GLU A 131 15.95 -12.53 -5.09
N GLY A 132 16.11 -11.82 -6.20
CA GLY A 132 17.28 -11.87 -7.06
C GLY A 132 18.47 -11.04 -6.60
N GLY A 133 18.36 -10.33 -5.45
CA GLY A 133 19.44 -9.43 -4.97
C GLY A 133 19.67 -8.21 -5.88
N LEU A 134 18.68 -7.84 -6.68
CA LEU A 134 18.79 -6.81 -7.73
C LEU A 134 18.30 -5.42 -7.27
N VAL A 135 17.97 -5.24 -6.00
CA VAL A 135 17.50 -3.92 -5.50
C VAL A 135 18.59 -2.87 -5.67
N PHE A 136 19.82 -3.19 -5.26
CA PHE A 136 20.97 -2.28 -5.28
C PHE A 136 22.03 -2.66 -6.31
N SER A 137 21.75 -3.67 -7.15
CA SER A 137 22.62 -4.14 -8.22
C SER A 137 21.79 -4.42 -9.48
N LYS A 138 22.26 -4.01 -10.63
CA LYS A 138 21.55 -4.17 -11.92
C LYS A 138 22.52 -4.61 -13.01
N ASP A 139 21.99 -5.28 -14.04
CA ASP A 139 22.73 -5.52 -15.25
C ASP A 139 23.03 -4.19 -15.97
N GLY A 140 24.30 -3.95 -16.27
CA GLY A 140 24.77 -2.73 -16.89
C GLY A 140 24.74 -1.51 -15.94
N ASP A 141 25.28 -0.41 -16.41
CA ASP A 141 25.34 0.82 -15.65
C ASP A 141 23.96 1.45 -15.50
N LYS A 142 23.63 1.85 -14.28
CA LYS A 142 22.41 2.57 -13.88
C LYS A 142 22.77 3.86 -13.18
N ILE A 143 21.83 4.79 -13.19
CA ILE A 143 21.91 6.03 -12.41
C ILE A 143 21.33 5.77 -11.01
N TRP A 144 22.18 5.87 -9.99
CA TRP A 144 21.81 5.77 -8.60
C TRP A 144 21.79 7.16 -7.98
N LYS A 145 20.67 7.56 -7.40
CA LYS A 145 20.52 8.87 -6.76
C LYS A 145 20.27 8.70 -5.27
N CYS A 146 21.14 9.28 -4.47
CA CYS A 146 20.93 9.33 -3.03
C CYS A 146 19.70 10.18 -2.69
N ARG A 147 18.69 9.57 -2.08
CA ARG A 147 17.41 10.22 -1.74
C ARG A 147 17.54 11.27 -0.62
N ASN A 148 18.66 11.25 0.15
CA ASN A 148 18.90 12.25 1.18
C ASN A 148 19.55 13.54 0.63
N CYS A 149 20.67 13.42 -0.12
CA CYS A 149 21.44 14.59 -0.55
C CYS A 149 21.42 14.85 -2.05
N GLY A 150 20.81 13.98 -2.86
CA GLY A 150 20.73 14.11 -4.31
C GLY A 150 21.99 13.70 -5.06
N HIS A 151 23.05 13.21 -4.39
CA HIS A 151 24.27 12.74 -5.05
C HIS A 151 23.96 11.63 -6.05
N ILE A 152 24.59 11.74 -7.25
CA ILE A 152 24.40 10.78 -8.34
C ILE A 152 25.68 9.98 -8.55
N VAL A 153 25.50 8.65 -8.71
CA VAL A 153 26.55 7.71 -9.10
C VAL A 153 26.07 6.91 -10.28
N ILE A 154 26.96 6.63 -11.23
CA ILE A 154 26.68 5.76 -12.37
C ILE A 154 27.49 4.48 -12.21
N GLY A 155 26.85 3.33 -12.34
CA GLY A 155 27.48 2.03 -12.21
C GLY A 155 26.48 0.89 -12.05
N LYS A 156 27.00 -0.33 -11.98
CA LYS A 156 26.16 -1.54 -11.84
C LYS A 156 25.57 -1.70 -10.46
N GLU A 157 26.21 -1.11 -9.45
CA GLU A 157 25.82 -1.27 -8.04
C GLU A 157 25.74 0.10 -7.35
N ALA A 158 24.73 0.28 -6.50
CA ALA A 158 24.61 1.42 -5.62
C ALA A 158 25.72 1.40 -4.55
N PRO A 159 26.34 2.54 -4.20
CA PRO A 159 27.35 2.59 -3.15
C PRO A 159 26.82 2.07 -1.81
N LYS A 160 27.65 1.33 -1.07
CA LYS A 160 27.30 0.86 0.29
C LYS A 160 27.03 2.02 1.25
N VAL A 161 27.73 3.13 1.05
CA VAL A 161 27.57 4.38 1.81
C VAL A 161 27.69 5.54 0.84
N CYS A 162 26.81 6.52 0.95
CA CYS A 162 26.89 7.73 0.16
C CYS A 162 28.18 8.51 0.47
N PRO A 163 29.05 8.78 -0.51
CA PRO A 163 30.35 9.43 -0.26
C PRO A 163 30.21 10.90 0.16
N ILE A 164 29.02 11.50 0.00
CA ILE A 164 28.79 12.91 0.31
C ILE A 164 28.13 13.08 1.68
N CYS A 165 27.11 12.29 2.01
CA CYS A 165 26.33 12.50 3.23
C CYS A 165 26.33 11.30 4.19
N ALA A 166 27.14 10.27 3.92
CA ALA A 166 27.31 9.08 4.74
C ALA A 166 26.03 8.26 5.02
N HIS A 167 24.95 8.47 4.28
CA HIS A 167 23.75 7.63 4.38
C HIS A 167 23.99 6.25 3.76
N PRO A 168 23.39 5.19 4.31
CA PRO A 168 23.60 3.82 3.84
C PRO A 168 23.01 3.59 2.44
N GLN A 169 23.38 2.47 1.81
CA GLN A 169 22.95 2.04 0.48
C GLN A 169 21.41 2.08 0.29
N SER A 170 20.65 1.86 1.36
CA SER A 170 19.18 1.92 1.34
C SER A 170 18.58 3.28 0.93
N TYR A 171 19.43 4.31 0.82
CA TYR A 171 19.03 5.63 0.34
C TYR A 171 19.20 5.85 -1.17
N PHE A 172 19.66 4.83 -1.91
CA PHE A 172 19.82 4.89 -3.35
C PHE A 172 18.69 4.22 -4.11
#